data_47497b29050b4b4a30731741df57f8f6
#
_entry.id   47497b29050b4b4a30731741df57f8f6
#
_cell.length_a   1.000
_cell.length_b   1.000
_cell.length_c   1.000
_cell.angle_alpha   90.00
_cell.angle_beta   90.00
_cell.angle_gamma   90.00
#
_symmetry.space_group_name_H-M   'P 1'
#
loop_
_entity.id
_entity.type
_entity.pdbx_description
1 polymer ?
#
loop_
_entity_poly.entity_id
_entity_poly.type
_entity_poly.pdbx_seq_one_letter_code
_entity_poly.pdbx_strand_id
1 'polypeptide(L)'
;LHLLSRRQRQMCIRDSLNPRLVFLPIMTILGTLAGCAIAGAFMSQRSPLDCMAVGAGFGYYSLSSIFITEYKGPELGTIALLSNIMREIIALLCAPLLVKYFGKLAPISVGGATTMDTTLPIITRYSGKEFVIISIFHGFVVDFSVPFLVTFLCSISF
;
A
#
# COMPACT_ATOMS: atom_id res chain seq x y z
N LEU A 1 -28.95 14.96 19.27
CA LEU A 1 -27.49 14.73 19.07
C LEU A 1 -27.17 13.27 18.78
N HIS A 2 -27.73 12.30 19.52
CA HIS A 2 -27.43 10.86 19.35
C HIS A 2 -27.98 10.26 18.04
N LEU A 3 -29.09 10.75 17.51
CA LEU A 3 -29.66 10.29 16.23
C LEU A 3 -28.92 10.80 15.01
N LEU A 4 -28.35 12.01 15.08
CA LEU A 4 -27.49 12.56 14.03
C LEU A 4 -26.19 11.76 13.90
N SER A 5 -25.61 11.34 15.01
CA SER A 5 -24.41 10.49 15.04
C SER A 5 -24.63 9.10 14.42
N ARG A 6 -25.82 8.50 14.58
CA ARG A 6 -26.16 7.21 13.96
C ARG A 6 -26.38 7.33 12.45
N ARG A 7 -27.07 8.38 11.99
CA ARG A 7 -27.25 8.64 10.54
C ARG A 7 -25.93 8.93 9.84
N GLN A 8 -25.04 9.71 10.46
CA GLN A 8 -23.71 9.96 9.92
C GLN A 8 -22.87 8.68 9.81
N ARG A 9 -22.91 7.80 10.83
CA ARG A 9 -22.21 6.50 10.76
C ARG A 9 -22.80 5.58 9.70
N GLN A 10 -24.12 5.53 9.55
CA GLN A 10 -24.77 4.72 8.51
C GLN A 10 -24.52 5.26 7.10
N MET A 11 -24.44 6.58 6.92
CA MET A 11 -24.00 7.16 5.65
C MET A 11 -22.55 6.81 5.32
N CYS A 12 -21.63 6.95 6.27
CA CYS A 12 -20.23 6.57 6.06
C CYS A 12 -20.05 5.09 5.73
N ILE A 13 -20.78 4.18 6.38
CA ILE A 13 -20.71 2.74 6.11
C ILE A 13 -21.32 2.41 4.73
N ARG A 14 -22.39 3.06 4.35
CA ARG A 14 -23.08 2.83 3.07
C ARG A 14 -22.28 3.38 1.88
N ASP A 15 -21.58 4.50 2.08
CA ASP A 15 -20.69 5.07 1.08
C ASP A 15 -19.36 4.29 0.99
N SER A 16 -18.92 3.68 2.10
CA SER A 16 -17.72 2.82 2.16
C SER A 16 -17.89 1.47 1.45
N LEU A 17 -19.12 1.01 1.26
CA LEU A 17 -19.45 -0.22 0.52
C LEU A 17 -19.70 0.03 -0.97
N ASN A 18 -19.38 1.20 -1.48
CA ASN A 18 -19.45 1.47 -2.90
C ASN A 18 -18.47 0.53 -3.64
N PRO A 19 -18.90 -0.27 -4.63
CA PRO A 19 -18.03 -1.23 -5.32
C PRO A 19 -16.76 -0.60 -5.88
N ARG A 20 -16.78 0.70 -6.18
CA ARG A 20 -15.60 1.46 -6.60
C ARG A 20 -14.48 1.51 -5.55
N LEU A 21 -14.83 1.44 -4.27
CA LEU A 21 -13.85 1.50 -3.17
C LEU A 21 -13.24 0.13 -2.84
N VAL A 22 -13.98 -0.94 -3.12
CA VAL A 22 -13.47 -2.32 -3.02
C VAL A 22 -12.41 -2.59 -4.11
N PHE A 23 -12.50 -1.91 -5.25
CA PHE A 23 -11.48 -1.98 -6.30
C PHE A 23 -10.17 -1.24 -5.96
N LEU A 24 -10.17 -0.34 -4.98
CA LEU A 24 -8.99 0.47 -4.65
C LEU A 24 -7.77 -0.38 -4.26
N PRO A 25 -7.86 -1.38 -3.35
CA PRO A 25 -6.71 -2.25 -3.05
C PRO A 25 -6.20 -3.01 -4.27
N ILE A 26 -7.10 -3.54 -5.09
CA ILE A 26 -6.74 -4.30 -6.30
C ILE A 26 -5.96 -3.40 -7.26
N MET A 27 -6.47 -2.19 -7.52
CA MET A 27 -5.79 -1.23 -8.40
C MET A 27 -4.44 -0.78 -7.83
N THR A 28 -4.33 -0.64 -6.51
CA THR A 28 -3.06 -0.32 -5.86
C THR A 28 -2.04 -1.44 -6.03
N ILE A 29 -2.45 -2.71 -5.85
CA ILE A 29 -1.60 -3.88 -6.04
C ILE A 29 -1.12 -3.94 -7.50
N LEU A 30 -2.04 -3.91 -8.46
CA LEU A 30 -1.70 -3.98 -9.88
C LEU A 30 -0.82 -2.81 -10.34
N GLY A 31 -1.16 -1.59 -9.92
CA GLY A 31 -0.39 -0.40 -10.26
C GLY A 31 1.04 -0.42 -9.68
N THR A 32 1.20 -0.89 -8.45
CA THR A 32 2.53 -1.02 -7.83
C THR A 32 3.36 -2.09 -8.54
N LEU A 33 2.80 -3.27 -8.81
CA LEU A 33 3.50 -4.34 -9.51
C LEU A 33 3.90 -3.93 -10.93
N ALA A 34 2.99 -3.27 -11.67
CA ALA A 34 3.30 -2.75 -12.99
C ALA A 34 4.40 -1.68 -12.95
N GLY A 35 4.33 -0.74 -12.00
CA GLY A 35 5.35 0.28 -11.82
C GLY A 35 6.72 -0.31 -11.48
N CYS A 36 6.76 -1.33 -10.60
CA CYS A 36 8.00 -2.03 -10.24
C CYS A 36 8.56 -2.87 -11.41
N ALA A 37 7.69 -3.48 -12.24
CA ALA A 37 8.11 -4.20 -13.43
C ALA A 37 8.76 -3.24 -14.46
N ILE A 38 8.14 -2.08 -14.69
CA ILE A 38 8.69 -1.06 -15.58
C ILE A 38 10.03 -0.54 -15.03
N ALA A 39 10.10 -0.19 -13.75
CA ALA A 39 11.34 0.26 -13.11
C ALA A 39 12.44 -0.82 -13.21
N GLY A 40 12.09 -2.08 -12.98
CA GLY A 40 13.02 -3.21 -13.11
C GLY A 40 13.53 -3.42 -14.53
N ALA A 41 12.70 -3.14 -15.55
CA ALA A 41 13.12 -3.22 -16.95
C ALA A 41 14.19 -2.16 -17.31
N PHE A 42 14.19 -1.01 -16.62
CA PHE A 42 15.22 0.01 -16.77
C PHE A 42 16.50 -0.28 -15.96
N MET A 43 16.42 -1.17 -14.96
CA MET A 43 17.55 -1.54 -14.12
C MET A 43 18.24 -2.79 -14.68
N SER A 44 19.32 -2.62 -15.44
CA SER A 44 20.07 -3.74 -16.08
C SER A 44 20.69 -4.74 -15.09
N GLN A 45 20.76 -4.42 -13.80
CA GLN A 45 21.48 -5.22 -12.80
C GLN A 45 20.59 -6.21 -12.04
N ARG A 46 19.26 -6.11 -12.14
CA ARG A 46 18.31 -6.94 -11.38
C ARG A 46 17.15 -7.39 -12.26
N SER A 47 16.66 -8.58 -11.98
CA SER A 47 15.47 -9.10 -12.67
C SER A 47 14.24 -8.21 -12.39
N PRO A 48 13.38 -7.95 -13.38
CA PRO A 48 12.11 -7.26 -13.15
C PRO A 48 11.23 -7.95 -12.10
N LEU A 49 11.34 -9.27 -11.97
CA LEU A 49 10.62 -10.05 -10.96
C LEU A 49 11.13 -9.75 -9.54
N ASP A 50 12.44 -9.55 -9.35
CA ASP A 50 12.99 -9.16 -8.05
C ASP A 50 12.52 -7.76 -7.65
N CYS A 51 12.46 -6.82 -8.61
CA CYS A 51 11.90 -5.49 -8.36
C CYS A 51 10.40 -5.56 -8.00
N MET A 52 9.62 -6.43 -8.64
CA MET A 52 8.23 -6.67 -8.29
C MET A 52 8.09 -7.29 -6.90
N ALA A 53 8.96 -8.23 -6.52
CA ALA A 53 8.96 -8.83 -5.18
C ALA A 53 9.23 -7.78 -4.09
N VAL A 54 10.20 -6.88 -4.32
CA VAL A 54 10.48 -5.74 -3.42
C VAL A 54 9.25 -4.83 -3.29
N GLY A 55 8.61 -4.49 -4.41
CA GLY A 55 7.42 -3.63 -4.43
C GLY A 55 6.18 -4.27 -3.82
N ALA A 56 6.07 -5.61 -3.89
CA ALA A 56 4.98 -6.38 -3.30
C ALA A 56 4.95 -6.35 -1.76
N GLY A 57 5.93 -5.70 -1.12
CA GLY A 57 5.90 -5.40 0.30
C GLY A 57 4.89 -4.33 0.70
N PHE A 58 4.45 -3.47 -0.24
CA PHE A 58 3.43 -2.43 -0.05
C PHE A 58 3.60 -1.55 1.19
N GLY A 59 4.82 -1.39 1.71
CA GLY A 59 5.11 -0.66 2.94
C GLY A 59 5.20 -1.55 4.18
N TYR A 60 4.85 -2.84 4.10
CA TYR A 60 5.06 -3.79 5.20
C TYR A 60 6.50 -4.31 5.18
N TYR A 61 7.42 -3.44 5.54
CA TYR A 61 8.86 -3.65 5.42
C TYR A 61 9.39 -4.84 6.23
N SER A 62 8.88 -5.07 7.44
CA SER A 62 9.37 -6.12 8.34
C SER A 62 9.06 -7.52 7.79
N LEU A 63 7.83 -7.77 7.37
CA LEU A 63 7.42 -9.07 6.85
C LEU A 63 8.04 -9.34 5.47
N SER A 64 7.93 -8.39 4.54
CA SER A 64 8.44 -8.57 3.19
C SER A 64 9.95 -8.78 3.15
N SER A 65 10.72 -8.07 3.99
CA SER A 65 12.18 -8.23 4.05
C SER A 65 12.60 -9.60 4.55
N ILE A 66 11.89 -10.17 5.53
CA ILE A 66 12.17 -11.52 6.05
C ILE A 66 11.97 -12.56 4.94
N PHE A 67 10.80 -12.57 4.29
CA PHE A 67 10.53 -13.51 3.19
C PHE A 67 11.54 -13.37 2.05
N ILE A 68 11.81 -12.14 1.61
CA ILE A 68 12.78 -11.91 0.52
C ILE A 68 14.19 -12.33 0.93
N THR A 69 14.60 -12.12 2.19
CA THR A 69 15.89 -12.58 2.69
C THR A 69 16.01 -14.09 2.66
N GLU A 70 14.96 -14.80 3.02
CA GLU A 70 14.92 -16.26 3.05
C GLU A 70 15.03 -16.86 1.64
N TYR A 71 14.32 -16.29 0.66
CA TYR A 71 14.28 -16.81 -0.72
C TYR A 71 15.42 -16.31 -1.61
N LYS A 72 15.86 -15.06 -1.44
CA LYS A 72 16.77 -14.35 -2.37
C LYS A 72 18.05 -13.83 -1.74
N GLY A 73 18.19 -14.02 -0.44
CA GLY A 73 19.38 -13.59 0.30
C GLY A 73 19.26 -12.21 0.95
N PRO A 74 20.22 -11.90 1.85
CA PRO A 74 20.15 -10.72 2.72
C PRO A 74 20.29 -9.39 1.96
N GLU A 75 20.95 -9.39 0.81
CA GLU A 75 21.12 -8.18 0.00
C GLU A 75 19.77 -7.66 -0.51
N LEU A 76 18.98 -8.52 -1.16
CA LEU A 76 17.68 -8.13 -1.68
C LEU A 76 16.67 -7.86 -0.56
N GLY A 77 16.76 -8.60 0.55
CA GLY A 77 15.95 -8.35 1.75
C GLY A 77 16.21 -6.97 2.36
N THR A 78 17.47 -6.53 2.39
CA THR A 78 17.83 -5.18 2.88
C THR A 78 17.31 -4.09 1.94
N ILE A 79 17.41 -4.31 0.63
CA ILE A 79 16.85 -3.39 -0.38
C ILE A 79 15.33 -3.28 -0.19
N ALA A 80 14.64 -4.41 0.02
CA ALA A 80 13.20 -4.43 0.27
C ALA A 80 12.84 -3.67 1.54
N LEU A 81 13.59 -3.85 2.63
CA LEU A 81 13.40 -3.13 3.89
C LEU A 81 13.47 -1.62 3.66
N LEU A 82 14.58 -1.14 3.08
CA LEU A 82 14.82 0.29 2.86
C LEU A 82 13.80 0.89 1.88
N SER A 83 13.49 0.20 0.79
CA SER A 83 12.52 0.67 -0.21
C SER A 83 11.12 0.86 0.39
N ASN A 84 10.67 -0.08 1.20
CA ASN A 84 9.35 -0.01 1.84
C ASN A 84 9.29 1.07 2.94
N ILE A 85 10.38 1.28 3.71
CA ILE A 85 10.50 2.40 4.65
C ILE A 85 10.45 3.75 3.90
N MET A 86 11.19 3.88 2.81
CA MET A 86 11.18 5.09 1.98
C MET A 86 9.79 5.37 1.40
N ARG A 87 9.06 4.35 0.98
CA ARG A 87 7.68 4.48 0.53
C ARG A 87 6.78 5.05 1.62
N GLU A 88 6.91 4.56 2.86
CA GLU A 88 6.14 5.06 4.00
C GLU A 88 6.46 6.54 4.30
N ILE A 89 7.74 6.89 4.35
CA ILE A 89 8.20 8.28 4.55
C ILE A 89 7.63 9.20 3.47
N ILE A 90 7.69 8.80 2.20
CA ILE A 90 7.13 9.57 1.08
C ILE A 90 5.62 9.72 1.24
N ALA A 91 4.90 8.66 1.62
CA ALA A 91 3.46 8.72 1.86
C ALA A 91 3.10 9.73 2.96
N LEU A 92 3.87 9.76 4.06
CA LEU A 92 3.67 10.68 5.17
C LEU A 92 3.97 12.14 4.78
N LEU A 93 5.12 12.39 4.16
CA LEU A 93 5.56 13.75 3.83
C LEU A 93 4.80 14.35 2.64
N CYS A 94 4.49 13.53 1.64
CA CYS A 94 3.84 13.99 0.42
C CYS A 94 2.31 13.92 0.48
N ALA A 95 1.70 13.44 1.57
CA ALA A 95 0.24 13.35 1.70
C ALA A 95 -0.51 14.63 1.32
N PRO A 96 -0.13 15.84 1.76
CA PRO A 96 -0.81 17.08 1.36
C PRO A 96 -0.70 17.36 -0.14
N LEU A 97 0.45 17.06 -0.76
CA LEU A 97 0.66 17.22 -2.19
C LEU A 97 -0.16 16.20 -2.99
N LEU A 98 -0.19 14.95 -2.51
CA LEU A 98 -0.97 13.87 -3.12
C LEU A 98 -2.46 14.22 -3.14
N VAL A 99 -3.00 14.73 -2.03
CA VAL A 99 -4.40 15.18 -1.97
C VAL A 99 -4.66 16.33 -2.94
N LYS A 100 -3.73 17.29 -3.03
CA LYS A 100 -3.89 18.47 -3.89
C LYS A 100 -3.88 18.15 -5.37
N TYR A 101 -2.98 17.25 -5.83
CA TYR A 101 -2.77 16.99 -7.26
C TYR A 101 -3.50 15.74 -7.77
N PHE A 102 -3.66 14.71 -6.94
CA PHE A 102 -4.21 13.39 -7.32
C PHE A 102 -5.52 13.05 -6.63
N GLY A 103 -5.98 13.92 -5.70
CA GLY A 103 -7.24 13.75 -5.00
C GLY A 103 -7.14 12.94 -3.70
N LYS A 104 -8.26 12.89 -2.98
CA LYS A 104 -8.34 12.39 -1.59
C LYS A 104 -8.00 10.90 -1.41
N LEU A 105 -8.08 10.09 -2.46
CA LEU A 105 -7.76 8.66 -2.42
C LEU A 105 -6.26 8.38 -2.66
N ALA A 106 -5.51 9.34 -3.20
CA ALA A 106 -4.11 9.14 -3.55
C ALA A 106 -3.21 8.79 -2.36
N PRO A 107 -3.30 9.44 -1.18
CA PRO A 107 -2.50 9.04 -0.03
C PRO A 107 -2.77 7.62 0.45
N ILE A 108 -4.02 7.12 0.26
CA ILE A 108 -4.40 5.75 0.61
C ILE A 108 -3.67 4.77 -0.31
N SER A 109 -3.69 5.00 -1.63
CA SER A 109 -3.00 4.13 -2.58
C SER A 109 -1.48 4.13 -2.39
N VAL A 110 -0.88 5.28 -2.07
CA VAL A 110 0.57 5.39 -1.85
C VAL A 110 0.98 4.75 -0.52
N GLY A 111 0.18 4.92 0.54
CA GLY A 111 0.44 4.32 1.85
C GLY A 111 0.43 2.79 1.84
N GLY A 112 -0.41 2.16 1.00
CA GLY A 112 -0.45 0.70 0.91
C GLY A 112 -0.92 0.04 2.20
N ALA A 113 -0.15 -0.91 2.73
CA ALA A 113 -0.46 -1.64 3.96
C ALA A 113 -0.48 -0.73 5.19
N THR A 114 0.37 0.32 5.25
CA THR A 114 0.46 1.21 6.42
C THR A 114 -0.74 2.15 6.58
N THR A 115 -1.70 2.13 5.66
CA THR A 115 -2.91 2.99 5.72
C THR A 115 -3.87 2.64 6.85
N MET A 116 -3.72 1.48 7.46
CA MET A 116 -4.54 1.08 8.61
C MET A 116 -3.93 1.53 9.96
N ASP A 117 -2.64 1.91 10.00
CA ASP A 117 -1.92 2.26 11.23
C ASP A 117 -1.11 3.56 11.11
N THR A 118 0.15 3.50 10.64
CA THR A 118 1.11 4.62 10.71
C THR A 118 0.72 5.80 9.84
N THR A 119 0.18 5.59 8.64
CA THR A 119 -0.24 6.68 7.75
C THR A 119 -1.67 7.15 7.97
N LEU A 120 -2.47 6.42 8.77
CA LEU A 120 -3.87 6.73 9.03
C LEU A 120 -4.12 8.13 9.61
N PRO A 121 -3.34 8.63 10.61
CA PRO A 121 -3.53 9.98 11.14
C PRO A 121 -3.35 11.07 10.07
N ILE A 122 -2.38 10.91 9.19
CA ILE A 122 -2.09 11.86 8.11
C ILE A 122 -3.21 11.82 7.05
N ILE A 123 -3.65 10.62 6.66
CA ILE A 123 -4.78 10.44 5.74
C ILE A 123 -6.04 11.08 6.33
N THR A 124 -6.32 10.84 7.61
CA THR A 124 -7.48 11.43 8.29
C THR A 124 -7.42 12.97 8.28
N ARG A 125 -6.23 13.54 8.45
CA ARG A 125 -6.02 14.99 8.48
C ARG A 125 -6.20 15.65 7.11
N TYR A 126 -5.69 15.05 6.04
CA TYR A 126 -5.65 15.68 4.71
C TYR A 126 -6.76 15.17 3.76
N SER A 127 -7.13 13.90 3.83
CA SER A 127 -8.21 13.35 3.00
C SER A 127 -9.58 13.52 3.64
N GLY A 128 -9.65 13.47 4.97
CA GLY A 128 -10.88 13.64 5.76
C GLY A 128 -11.24 12.38 6.56
N LYS A 129 -12.06 12.60 7.61
CA LYS A 129 -12.49 11.51 8.52
C LYS A 129 -13.38 10.47 7.83
N GLU A 130 -14.04 10.84 6.76
CA GLU A 130 -14.86 9.95 5.93
C GLU A 130 -14.06 8.83 5.26
N PHE A 131 -12.75 9.04 5.06
CA PHE A 131 -11.87 8.06 4.42
C PHE A 131 -11.21 7.07 5.38
N VAL A 132 -11.41 7.21 6.69
CA VAL A 132 -10.80 6.34 7.72
C VAL A 132 -11.16 4.86 7.50
N ILE A 133 -12.45 4.57 7.29
CA ILE A 133 -12.93 3.18 7.11
C ILE A 133 -12.34 2.59 5.82
N ILE A 134 -12.28 3.39 4.76
CA ILE A 134 -11.71 2.99 3.47
C ILE A 134 -10.21 2.71 3.63
N SER A 135 -9.49 3.57 4.36
CA SER A 135 -8.06 3.41 4.62
C SER A 135 -7.75 2.13 5.39
N ILE A 136 -8.53 1.84 6.45
CA ILE A 136 -8.37 0.62 7.24
C ILE A 136 -8.67 -0.61 6.38
N PHE A 137 -9.78 -0.60 5.62
CA PHE A 137 -10.11 -1.71 4.72
C PHE A 137 -9.04 -1.93 3.67
N HIS A 138 -8.56 -0.85 3.03
CA HIS A 138 -7.50 -0.91 2.04
C HIS A 138 -6.21 -1.48 2.62
N GLY A 139 -5.77 -0.95 3.78
CA GLY A 139 -4.57 -1.42 4.47
C GLY A 139 -4.64 -2.90 4.81
N PHE A 140 -5.78 -3.34 5.38
CA PHE A 140 -6.00 -4.74 5.74
C PHE A 140 -5.93 -5.69 4.53
N VAL A 141 -6.60 -5.35 3.42
CA VAL A 141 -6.59 -6.19 2.21
C VAL A 141 -5.20 -6.26 1.59
N VAL A 142 -4.51 -5.11 1.52
CA VAL A 142 -3.15 -5.05 0.97
C VAL A 142 -2.18 -5.81 1.87
N ASP A 143 -2.24 -5.61 3.19
CA ASP A 143 -1.40 -6.29 4.18
C ASP A 143 -1.55 -7.81 4.10
N PHE A 144 -2.79 -8.29 4.06
CA PHE A 144 -3.08 -9.72 3.90
C PHE A 144 -2.53 -10.29 2.59
N SER A 145 -2.43 -9.48 1.52
CA SER A 145 -1.90 -9.91 0.22
C SER A 145 -0.38 -10.03 0.19
N VAL A 146 0.35 -9.32 1.09
CA VAL A 146 1.83 -9.25 1.09
C VAL A 146 2.49 -10.63 1.11
N PRO A 147 2.22 -11.53 2.11
CA PRO A 147 2.92 -12.80 2.20
C PRO A 147 2.70 -13.68 0.97
N PHE A 148 1.49 -13.68 0.42
CA PHE A 148 1.16 -14.48 -0.76
C PHE A 148 1.88 -13.96 -2.01
N LEU A 149 1.84 -12.64 -2.24
CA LEU A 149 2.45 -12.03 -3.42
C LEU A 149 3.98 -12.10 -3.37
N VAL A 150 4.59 -11.81 -2.22
CA VAL A 150 6.05 -11.88 -2.07
C VAL A 150 6.53 -13.31 -2.28
N THR A 151 5.93 -14.30 -1.61
CA THR A 151 6.30 -15.71 -1.76
C THR A 151 6.12 -16.19 -3.19
N PHE A 152 5.01 -15.86 -3.83
CA PHE A 152 4.74 -16.24 -5.22
C PHE A 152 5.76 -15.65 -6.18
N LEU A 153 6.07 -14.35 -6.08
CA LEU A 153 7.06 -13.69 -6.94
C LEU A 153 8.47 -14.22 -6.70
N CYS A 154 8.84 -14.48 -5.45
CA CYS A 154 10.14 -15.08 -5.14
C CYS A 154 10.27 -16.50 -5.67
N SER A 155 9.19 -17.31 -5.69
CA SER A 155 9.20 -18.68 -6.22
C SER A 155 9.36 -18.73 -7.74
N ILE A 156 8.81 -17.78 -8.47
CA ILE A 156 8.88 -17.74 -9.95
C ILE A 156 10.24 -17.22 -10.43
N SER A 157 10.88 -16.38 -9.63
CA SER A 157 12.16 -15.74 -9.98
C SER A 157 13.40 -16.63 -9.68
N PHE A 158 13.19 -17.93 -9.51
CA PHE A 158 14.31 -18.90 -9.36
C PHE A 158 15.00 -19.15 -10.68
#